data_ed6f02b89723823fe2a2e2f5e88da00b
#
_entry.id   ed6f02b89723823fe2a2e2f5e88da00b
#
_cell.length_a   1.000
_cell.length_b   1.000
_cell.length_c   1.000
_cell.angle_alpha   90.00
_cell.angle_beta   90.00
_cell.angle_gamma   90.00
#
_symmetry.space_group_name_H-M   'P 1'
#
loop_
_entity.id
_entity.type
_entity.pdbx_description
1 polymer ?
#
loop_
_entity_poly.entity_id
_entity_poly.type
_entity_poly.pdbx_seq_one_letter_code
_entity_poly.pdbx_strand_id
1 'polypeptide(L)'
;PHIQQGYNNCGSTACAIFARFHGSKISGWDFKKLCPSPLGTGTDWGHLLDASSKIGQKWKLVTYTPDDQGFVEATNMLKSELDAGRPVIVDFKYIGPQYPNGSAGHTLNVCGYIAKDDLYILCNPAVATPGLQLITADDLKNFWRSDHYGALSKGVLSRPAFVIDR
;
A
#
# COMPACT_ATOMS: atom_id res chain seq x y z
N PRO A 1 7.53 -1.18 12.15
CA PRO A 1 8.76 -1.56 11.44
C PRO A 1 8.82 -0.84 10.08
N HIS A 2 9.84 0.01 9.87
CA HIS A 2 10.09 0.67 8.59
C HIS A 2 11.24 -0.02 7.85
N ILE A 3 11.13 -0.07 6.52
CA ILE A 3 12.19 -0.52 5.60
C ILE A 3 12.27 0.50 4.47
N GLN A 4 13.46 1.03 4.19
CA GLN A 4 13.68 1.88 3.04
C GLN A 4 13.78 1.02 1.77
N GLN A 5 13.08 1.42 0.72
CA GLN A 5 13.08 0.70 -0.55
C GLN A 5 14.38 0.91 -1.34
N GLY A 6 14.71 -0.10 -2.16
CA GLY A 6 15.60 0.09 -3.31
C GLY A 6 14.83 0.61 -4.53
N TYR A 7 15.54 0.76 -5.67
CA TYR A 7 14.96 1.24 -6.92
C TYR A 7 13.78 0.37 -7.39
N ASN A 8 12.63 0.99 -7.67
CA ASN A 8 11.38 0.36 -8.13
C ASN A 8 10.84 -0.79 -7.25
N ASN A 9 11.16 -0.79 -5.95
CA ASN A 9 10.74 -1.84 -5.01
C ASN A 9 9.69 -1.38 -3.99
N CYS A 10 8.93 -0.32 -4.27
CA CYS A 10 7.92 0.19 -3.33
C CYS A 10 6.92 -0.89 -2.91
N GLY A 11 6.35 -1.63 -3.86
CA GLY A 11 5.36 -2.68 -3.60
C GLY A 11 5.90 -3.78 -2.68
N SER A 12 7.02 -4.41 -3.05
CA SER A 12 7.60 -5.49 -2.23
C SER A 12 8.09 -5.00 -0.87
N THR A 13 8.57 -3.75 -0.79
CA THR A 13 9.01 -3.16 0.48
C THR A 13 7.83 -2.81 1.39
N ALA A 14 6.76 -2.22 0.84
CA ALA A 14 5.53 -1.97 1.60
C ALA A 14 4.91 -3.28 2.11
N CYS A 15 4.91 -4.33 1.29
CA CYS A 15 4.46 -5.67 1.69
C CYS A 15 5.35 -6.27 2.80
N ALA A 16 6.67 -6.10 2.74
CA ALA A 16 7.55 -6.56 3.81
C ALA A 16 7.33 -5.80 5.12
N ILE A 17 7.10 -4.47 5.06
CA ILE A 17 6.71 -3.66 6.23
C ILE A 17 5.41 -4.21 6.84
N PHE A 18 4.39 -4.40 6.02
CA PHE A 18 3.10 -4.96 6.44
C PHE A 18 3.26 -6.35 7.05
N ALA A 19 3.99 -7.24 6.39
CA ALA A 19 4.26 -8.59 6.89
C ALA A 19 4.96 -8.59 8.25
N ARG A 20 5.85 -7.62 8.50
CA ARG A 20 6.54 -7.46 9.79
C ARG A 20 5.62 -7.01 10.92
N PHE A 21 4.61 -6.17 10.62
CA PHE A 21 3.56 -5.87 11.60
C PHE A 21 2.81 -7.13 12.04
N HIS A 22 2.77 -8.15 11.17
CA HIS A 22 2.12 -9.44 11.43
C HIS A 22 3.12 -10.58 11.74
N GLY A 23 4.29 -10.23 12.31
CA GLY A 23 5.25 -11.19 12.88
C GLY A 23 6.28 -11.78 11.93
N SER A 24 6.24 -11.46 10.62
CA SER A 24 7.29 -11.89 9.69
C SER A 24 8.60 -11.13 9.93
N LYS A 25 9.73 -11.72 9.52
CA LYS A 25 11.05 -11.06 9.50
C LYS A 25 11.56 -10.79 8.09
N ILE A 26 10.71 -10.98 7.08
CA ILE A 26 11.09 -10.85 5.67
C ILE A 26 11.61 -9.46 5.33
N SER A 27 12.63 -9.39 4.48
CA SER A 27 13.11 -8.13 3.89
C SER A 27 12.31 -7.78 2.62
N GLY A 28 12.37 -6.50 2.18
CA GLY A 28 11.76 -6.10 0.92
C GLY A 28 12.34 -6.85 -0.29
N TRP A 29 13.65 -7.13 -0.28
CA TRP A 29 14.33 -7.92 -1.29
C TRP A 29 13.88 -9.38 -1.32
N ASP A 30 13.77 -10.01 -0.17
CA ASP A 30 13.32 -11.40 -0.11
C ASP A 30 11.85 -11.53 -0.48
N PHE A 31 11.01 -10.55 -0.10
CA PHE A 31 9.63 -10.51 -0.57
C PHE A 31 9.56 -10.35 -2.10
N LYS A 32 10.42 -9.49 -2.69
CA LYS A 32 10.49 -9.31 -4.15
C LYS A 32 10.88 -10.58 -4.88
N LYS A 33 11.78 -11.40 -4.33
CA LYS A 33 12.18 -12.69 -4.93
C LYS A 33 11.04 -13.72 -4.98
N LEU A 34 10.00 -13.57 -4.16
CA LEU A 34 8.81 -14.41 -4.21
C LEU A 34 7.87 -14.04 -5.36
N CYS A 35 8.04 -12.86 -5.94
CA CYS A 35 7.24 -12.37 -7.06
C CYS A 35 7.89 -12.76 -8.39
N PRO A 36 7.11 -13.08 -9.43
CA PRO A 36 7.65 -13.49 -10.74
C PRO A 36 8.21 -12.34 -11.59
N SER A 37 8.23 -11.11 -11.08
CA SER A 37 8.75 -9.93 -11.80
C SER A 37 10.24 -9.73 -11.53
N PRO A 38 11.04 -9.27 -12.52
CA PRO A 38 12.47 -9.05 -12.36
C PRO A 38 12.80 -8.08 -11.21
N LEU A 39 13.98 -8.26 -10.62
CA LEU A 39 14.52 -7.31 -9.65
C LEU A 39 14.71 -5.93 -10.31
N GLY A 40 14.44 -4.84 -9.55
CA GLY A 40 14.55 -3.48 -10.06
C GLY A 40 13.40 -3.00 -10.96
N THR A 41 12.37 -3.85 -11.18
CA THR A 41 11.11 -3.46 -11.84
C THR A 41 9.99 -3.35 -10.83
N GLY A 42 8.92 -2.61 -11.16
CA GLY A 42 7.68 -2.63 -10.40
C GLY A 42 7.10 -4.03 -10.23
N THR A 43 6.19 -4.22 -9.31
CA THR A 43 5.53 -5.50 -9.07
C THR A 43 4.03 -5.32 -9.12
N ASP A 44 3.38 -6.16 -9.90
CA ASP A 44 1.93 -6.23 -9.97
C ASP A 44 1.32 -6.64 -8.62
N TRP A 45 0.17 -6.06 -8.28
CA TRP A 45 -0.51 -6.32 -7.02
C TRP A 45 -0.98 -7.77 -6.87
N GLY A 46 -1.31 -8.44 -7.97
CA GLY A 46 -1.61 -9.87 -7.96
C GLY A 46 -0.41 -10.70 -7.50
N HIS A 47 0.76 -10.40 -8.02
CA HIS A 47 1.99 -11.07 -7.62
C HIS A 47 2.38 -10.79 -6.15
N LEU A 48 2.07 -9.57 -5.65
CA LEU A 48 2.28 -9.26 -4.24
C LEU A 48 1.34 -10.08 -3.34
N LEU A 49 0.08 -10.23 -3.75
CA LEU A 49 -0.90 -11.03 -3.02
C LEU A 49 -0.51 -12.52 -3.01
N ASP A 50 -0.10 -13.07 -4.15
CA ASP A 50 0.39 -14.45 -4.24
C ASP A 50 1.61 -14.68 -3.35
N ALA A 51 2.54 -13.71 -3.31
CA ALA A 51 3.73 -13.79 -2.48
C ALA A 51 3.40 -13.81 -0.98
N SER A 52 2.30 -13.17 -0.54
CA SER A 52 1.87 -13.22 0.87
C SER A 52 1.58 -14.64 1.35
N SER A 53 0.97 -15.46 0.51
CA SER A 53 0.68 -16.86 0.81
C SER A 53 1.97 -17.68 1.00
N LYS A 54 3.04 -17.36 0.25
CA LYS A 54 4.34 -18.04 0.34
C LYS A 54 5.08 -17.77 1.65
N ILE A 55 4.71 -16.69 2.35
CA ILE A 55 5.23 -16.37 3.69
C ILE A 55 4.28 -16.81 4.81
N GLY A 56 3.25 -17.57 4.48
CA GLY A 56 2.29 -18.11 5.44
C GLY A 56 1.28 -17.07 5.96
N GLN A 57 1.11 -15.94 5.27
CA GLN A 57 0.11 -14.92 5.61
C GLN A 57 -1.02 -14.92 4.58
N LYS A 58 -2.25 -14.74 5.05
CA LYS A 58 -3.42 -14.60 4.18
C LYS A 58 -3.81 -13.14 4.12
N TRP A 59 -3.69 -12.56 2.94
CA TRP A 59 -4.12 -11.19 2.66
C TRP A 59 -5.28 -11.20 1.67
N LYS A 60 -6.08 -10.16 1.70
CA LYS A 60 -7.10 -9.95 0.68
C LYS A 60 -6.97 -8.55 0.08
N LEU A 61 -7.28 -8.48 -1.20
CA LEU A 61 -7.46 -7.23 -1.92
C LEU A 61 -8.89 -6.75 -1.72
N VAL A 62 -9.04 -5.52 -1.26
CA VAL A 62 -10.32 -4.81 -1.21
C VAL A 62 -10.26 -3.59 -2.12
N THR A 63 -11.39 -3.22 -2.70
CA THR A 63 -11.50 -2.08 -3.62
C THR A 63 -12.77 -1.31 -3.32
N TYR A 64 -12.80 -0.04 -3.68
CA TYR A 64 -13.92 0.86 -3.44
C TYR A 64 -14.22 1.67 -4.71
N THR A 65 -15.42 2.19 -4.84
CA THR A 65 -15.78 3.02 -5.98
C THR A 65 -14.97 4.33 -6.03
N PRO A 66 -14.74 4.93 -7.22
CA PRO A 66 -13.91 6.14 -7.34
C PRO A 66 -14.58 7.41 -6.82
N ASP A 67 -15.87 7.38 -6.51
CA ASP A 67 -16.66 8.49 -6.01
C ASP A 67 -16.43 8.80 -4.52
N ASP A 68 -17.15 9.78 -4.01
CA ASP A 68 -17.07 10.24 -2.62
C ASP A 68 -17.57 9.16 -1.65
N GLN A 69 -18.60 8.41 -2.03
CA GLN A 69 -19.13 7.33 -1.21
C GLN A 69 -18.08 6.23 -1.03
N GLY A 70 -17.42 5.82 -2.11
CA GLY A 70 -16.34 4.84 -2.04
C GLY A 70 -15.14 5.34 -1.23
N PHE A 71 -14.87 6.65 -1.21
CA PHE A 71 -13.84 7.20 -0.33
C PHE A 71 -14.24 7.11 1.15
N VAL A 72 -15.49 7.40 1.49
CA VAL A 72 -16.01 7.25 2.87
C VAL A 72 -15.92 5.80 3.32
N GLU A 73 -16.33 4.85 2.48
CA GLU A 73 -16.24 3.42 2.79
C GLU A 73 -14.79 2.96 2.98
N ALA A 74 -13.88 3.40 2.09
CA ALA A 74 -12.46 3.10 2.18
C ALA A 74 -11.83 3.65 3.48
N THR A 75 -12.16 4.89 3.85
CA THR A 75 -11.64 5.49 5.09
C THR A 75 -12.23 4.87 6.34
N ASN A 76 -13.48 4.44 6.33
CA ASN A 76 -14.06 3.68 7.43
C ASN A 76 -13.35 2.33 7.62
N MET A 77 -13.02 1.64 6.53
CA MET A 77 -12.20 0.42 6.59
C MET A 77 -10.81 0.73 7.17
N LEU A 78 -10.13 1.77 6.67
CA LEU A 78 -8.83 2.19 7.21
C LEU A 78 -8.89 2.41 8.72
N LYS A 79 -9.83 3.23 9.20
CA LYS A 79 -9.99 3.52 10.62
C LYS A 79 -10.23 2.25 11.43
N SER A 80 -11.09 1.35 10.95
CA SER A 80 -11.37 0.07 11.61
C SER A 80 -10.13 -0.83 11.71
N GLU A 81 -9.31 -0.90 10.67
CA GLU A 81 -8.06 -1.67 10.70
C GLU A 81 -7.02 -1.02 11.62
N LEU A 82 -6.88 0.30 11.56
CA LEU A 82 -5.93 1.05 12.38
C LEU A 82 -6.29 1.02 13.87
N ASP A 83 -7.58 1.12 14.23
CA ASP A 83 -8.07 0.98 15.61
C ASP A 83 -7.78 -0.41 16.18
N ALA A 84 -7.74 -1.41 15.32
CA ALA A 84 -7.35 -2.77 15.67
C ALA A 84 -5.81 -3.00 15.63
N GLY A 85 -5.02 -1.94 15.49
CA GLY A 85 -3.54 -2.00 15.45
C GLY A 85 -2.97 -2.58 14.17
N ARG A 86 -3.73 -2.62 13.08
CA ARG A 86 -3.31 -3.19 11.80
C ARG A 86 -3.12 -2.11 10.75
N PRO A 87 -1.93 -1.99 10.16
CA PRO A 87 -1.70 -1.13 9.01
C PRO A 87 -2.46 -1.64 7.78
N VAL A 88 -2.56 -0.79 6.76
CA VAL A 88 -3.19 -1.13 5.48
C VAL A 88 -2.24 -0.74 4.36
N ILE A 89 -2.01 -1.63 3.39
CA ILE A 89 -1.26 -1.29 2.16
C ILE A 89 -2.21 -0.60 1.20
N VAL A 90 -1.75 0.52 0.64
CA VAL A 90 -2.52 1.31 -0.36
C VAL A 90 -1.63 1.66 -1.55
N ASP A 91 -2.26 1.97 -2.69
CA ASP A 91 -1.57 2.44 -3.89
C ASP A 91 -1.89 3.92 -4.13
N PHE A 92 -0.85 4.75 -4.10
CA PHE A 92 -0.94 6.19 -4.32
C PHE A 92 -0.49 6.56 -5.74
N LYS A 93 -1.00 7.65 -6.26
CA LYS A 93 -0.43 8.31 -7.43
C LYS A 93 0.97 8.81 -7.08
N TYR A 94 1.95 8.39 -7.83
CA TYR A 94 3.29 8.95 -7.72
C TYR A 94 3.43 10.13 -8.67
N ILE A 95 3.64 11.32 -8.11
CA ILE A 95 3.88 12.54 -8.86
C ILE A 95 5.34 12.93 -8.66
N GLY A 96 6.09 12.98 -9.74
CA GLY A 96 7.51 13.33 -9.73
C GLY A 96 7.98 13.73 -11.12
N PRO A 97 9.26 14.16 -11.27
CA PRO A 97 9.79 14.66 -12.55
C PRO A 97 9.60 13.70 -13.73
N GLN A 98 9.64 12.39 -13.47
CA GLN A 98 9.46 11.36 -14.50
C GLN A 98 7.98 11.02 -14.78
N TYR A 99 7.08 11.36 -13.86
CA TYR A 99 5.66 11.02 -13.93
C TYR A 99 4.80 12.20 -13.44
N PRO A 100 4.86 13.36 -14.14
CA PRO A 100 4.20 14.60 -13.67
C PRO A 100 2.68 14.48 -13.57
N ASN A 101 2.07 13.54 -14.30
CA ASN A 101 0.62 13.32 -14.33
C ASN A 101 0.16 12.23 -13.35
N GLY A 102 1.04 11.73 -12.46
CA GLY A 102 0.69 10.66 -11.54
C GLY A 102 0.40 9.31 -12.23
N SER A 103 0.98 9.07 -13.42
CA SER A 103 0.75 7.84 -14.19
C SER A 103 1.41 6.60 -13.56
N ALA A 104 2.40 6.79 -12.68
CA ALA A 104 2.98 5.71 -11.90
C ALA A 104 2.27 5.55 -10.54
N GLY A 105 2.23 4.30 -10.04
CA GLY A 105 1.78 3.99 -8.69
C GLY A 105 2.93 4.03 -7.69
N HIS A 106 2.59 4.27 -6.44
CA HIS A 106 3.50 4.16 -5.31
C HIS A 106 2.82 3.44 -4.16
N THR A 107 3.28 2.25 -3.86
CA THR A 107 2.72 1.41 -2.80
C THR A 107 3.36 1.73 -1.46
N LEU A 108 2.54 1.99 -0.46
CA LEU A 108 2.97 2.31 0.90
C LEU A 108 1.96 1.78 1.95
N ASN A 109 2.26 1.98 3.23
CA ASN A 109 1.36 1.60 4.32
C ASN A 109 0.75 2.84 4.97
N VAL A 110 -0.55 2.81 5.22
CA VAL A 110 -1.20 3.67 6.21
C VAL A 110 -1.11 2.93 7.54
N CYS A 111 -0.46 3.54 8.53
CA CYS A 111 -0.14 2.88 9.80
C CYS A 111 -0.70 3.58 11.04
N GLY A 112 -1.41 4.69 10.88
CA GLY A 112 -2.05 5.39 11.98
C GLY A 112 -3.01 6.48 11.51
N TYR A 113 -3.78 6.98 12.48
CA TYR A 113 -4.75 8.06 12.29
C TYR A 113 -4.82 8.93 13.55
N ILE A 114 -4.78 10.24 13.36
CA ILE A 114 -4.90 11.24 14.44
C ILE A 114 -6.28 11.87 14.31
N ALA A 115 -7.25 11.35 15.06
CA ALA A 115 -8.66 11.70 14.91
C ALA A 115 -8.97 13.20 15.13
N LYS A 116 -8.29 13.84 16.09
CA LYS A 116 -8.53 15.26 16.42
C LYS A 116 -8.12 16.22 15.29
N ASP A 117 -7.17 15.80 14.45
CA ASP A 117 -6.59 16.66 13.41
C ASP A 117 -6.95 16.14 11.98
N ASP A 118 -7.71 15.03 11.89
CA ASP A 118 -8.05 14.31 10.66
C ASP A 118 -6.83 14.00 9.78
N LEU A 119 -5.74 13.56 10.43
CA LEU A 119 -4.46 13.25 9.78
C LEU A 119 -4.21 11.75 9.74
N TYR A 120 -3.70 11.27 8.62
CA TYR A 120 -3.24 9.89 8.46
C TYR A 120 -1.71 9.82 8.54
N ILE A 121 -1.21 8.78 9.18
CA ILE A 121 0.22 8.49 9.31
C ILE A 121 0.59 7.44 8.27
N LEU A 122 1.48 7.81 7.38
CA LEU A 122 2.03 6.91 6.36
C LEU A 122 3.37 6.34 6.82
N CYS A 123 3.59 5.05 6.57
CA CYS A 123 4.91 4.45 6.58
C CYS A 123 5.35 4.26 5.12
N ASN A 124 6.14 5.22 4.63
CA ASN A 124 6.50 5.35 3.23
C ASN A 124 7.88 4.73 2.97
N PRO A 125 7.99 3.66 2.16
CA PRO A 125 9.26 3.01 1.88
C PRO A 125 10.22 3.88 1.06
N ALA A 126 9.72 4.89 0.34
CA ALA A 126 10.58 5.81 -0.43
C ALA A 126 11.30 6.85 0.42
N VAL A 127 10.90 7.02 1.67
CA VAL A 127 11.48 8.02 2.60
C VAL A 127 12.46 7.33 3.53
N ALA A 128 13.57 8.03 3.83
CA ALA A 128 14.55 7.54 4.78
C ALA A 128 13.95 7.34 6.18
N THR A 129 14.55 6.44 6.97
CA THR A 129 14.10 6.15 8.33
C THR A 129 13.99 7.45 9.17
N PRO A 130 12.88 7.67 9.90
CA PRO A 130 11.84 6.69 10.26
C PRO A 130 10.76 6.42 9.21
N GLY A 131 10.77 7.09 8.05
CA GLY A 131 9.86 6.87 6.94
C GLY A 131 8.41 7.25 7.20
N LEU A 132 8.14 8.02 8.25
CA LEU A 132 6.80 8.46 8.64
C LEU A 132 6.49 9.81 8.01
N GLN A 133 5.27 9.92 7.48
CA GLN A 133 4.73 11.15 6.91
C GLN A 133 3.30 11.34 7.38
N LEU A 134 2.89 12.61 7.53
CA LEU A 134 1.51 12.98 7.83
C LEU A 134 0.85 13.54 6.57
N ILE A 135 -0.39 13.12 6.32
CA ILE A 135 -1.22 13.68 5.26
C ILE A 135 -2.64 13.95 5.78
N THR A 136 -3.30 14.92 5.17
CA THR A 136 -4.70 15.22 5.45
C THR A 136 -5.63 14.19 4.80
N ALA A 137 -6.91 14.16 5.19
CA ALA A 137 -7.92 13.34 4.51
C ALA A 137 -8.10 13.76 3.05
N ASP A 138 -7.99 15.06 2.73
CA ASP A 138 -8.06 15.56 1.35
C ASP A 138 -6.88 15.07 0.52
N ASP A 139 -5.66 15.09 1.05
CA ASP A 139 -4.49 14.54 0.39
C ASP A 139 -4.64 13.03 0.18
N LEU A 140 -5.12 12.29 1.19
CA LEU A 140 -5.41 10.87 1.07
C LEU A 140 -6.40 10.60 -0.07
N LYS A 141 -7.48 11.37 -0.17
CA LYS A 141 -8.48 11.27 -1.23
C LYS A 141 -7.88 11.51 -2.61
N ASN A 142 -7.02 12.52 -2.74
CA ASN A 142 -6.41 12.91 -4.01
C ASN A 142 -5.31 11.95 -4.46
N PHE A 143 -4.53 11.38 -3.52
CA PHE A 143 -3.41 10.52 -3.85
C PHE A 143 -3.79 9.04 -3.96
N TRP A 144 -4.80 8.56 -3.24
CA TRP A 144 -5.21 7.16 -3.33
C TRP A 144 -5.78 6.86 -4.72
N ARG A 145 -5.11 5.98 -5.45
CA ARG A 145 -5.42 5.75 -6.87
C ARG A 145 -6.84 5.23 -7.08
N SER A 146 -7.50 5.80 -8.07
CA SER A 146 -8.80 5.36 -8.55
C SER A 146 -8.75 4.66 -9.93
N ASP A 147 -7.54 4.48 -10.47
CA ASP A 147 -7.24 4.00 -11.81
C ASP A 147 -6.11 2.97 -11.84
N HIS A 148 -5.99 2.17 -10.77
CA HIS A 148 -4.97 1.13 -10.67
C HIS A 148 -5.26 -0.04 -11.61
N TYR A 149 -4.28 -0.45 -12.40
CA TYR A 149 -4.33 -1.68 -13.19
C TYR A 149 -3.65 -2.83 -12.43
N GLY A 150 -4.40 -3.91 -12.17
CA GLY A 150 -3.87 -5.11 -11.54
C GLY A 150 -4.11 -6.36 -12.37
N ALA A 151 -3.15 -7.30 -12.37
CA ALA A 151 -3.27 -8.55 -13.13
C ALA A 151 -4.41 -9.47 -12.66
N LEU A 152 -4.83 -9.35 -11.39
CA LEU A 152 -5.94 -10.13 -10.84
C LEU A 152 -7.31 -9.67 -11.36
N SER A 153 -7.42 -8.40 -11.75
CA SER A 153 -8.61 -7.86 -12.39
C SER A 153 -8.24 -7.50 -13.81
N LYS A 154 -8.89 -8.05 -14.79
CA LYS A 154 -8.76 -7.62 -16.19
C LYS A 154 -9.36 -6.21 -16.39
N GLY A 155 -9.31 -5.35 -15.36
CA GLY A 155 -9.92 -4.03 -15.33
C GLY A 155 -9.21 -3.07 -14.40
N VAL A 156 -9.74 -1.85 -14.30
CA VAL A 156 -9.24 -0.80 -13.44
C VAL A 156 -9.73 -1.03 -12.00
N LEU A 157 -8.79 -1.06 -11.07
CA LEU A 157 -9.09 -1.07 -9.64
C LEU A 157 -9.15 0.37 -9.11
N SER A 158 -10.19 0.66 -8.34
CA SER A 158 -10.29 1.93 -7.65
C SER A 158 -10.03 1.75 -6.16
N ARG A 159 -9.18 2.60 -5.59
CA ARG A 159 -8.76 2.61 -4.19
C ARG A 159 -8.41 1.22 -3.67
N PRO A 160 -7.46 0.53 -4.34
CA PRO A 160 -7.08 -0.81 -3.90
C PRO A 160 -6.35 -0.75 -2.56
N ALA A 161 -6.61 -1.75 -1.72
CA ALA A 161 -5.91 -1.94 -0.46
C ALA A 161 -5.70 -3.42 -0.16
N PHE A 162 -4.57 -3.76 0.49
CA PHE A 162 -4.39 -5.07 1.12
C PHE A 162 -4.66 -4.97 2.62
N VAL A 163 -5.44 -5.90 3.10
CA VAL A 163 -5.70 -6.14 4.51
C VAL A 163 -5.49 -7.62 4.84
N ILE A 164 -5.32 -7.94 6.13
CA ILE A 164 -5.28 -9.35 6.56
C ILE A 164 -6.64 -9.99 6.31
N ASP A 165 -6.63 -11.18 5.70
CA ASP A 165 -7.82 -12.03 5.57
C ASP A 165 -8.02 -12.79 6.90
N ARG A 166 -9.22 -12.68 7.46
CA ARG A 166 -9.60 -13.28 8.76
C ARG A 166 -10.51 -14.46 8.55
#